data_c3e280bc3a39ee7f72e41b7983861a2a
#
_entry.id   c3e280bc3a39ee7f72e41b7983861a2a
#
_cell.length_a   1.000
_cell.length_b   1.000
_cell.length_c   1.000
_cell.angle_alpha   90.00
_cell.angle_beta   90.00
_cell.angle_gamma   90.00
#
_symmetry.space_group_name_H-M   'P 1'
#
loop_
_entity.id
_entity.type
_entity.pdbx_description
1 polymer ?
#
loop_
_entity_poly.entity_id
_entity_poly.type
_entity_poly.pdbx_seq_one_letter_code
_entity_poly.pdbx_strand_id
1 'polypeptide(L)'
;MFRDIMNAFTCTGAYAILILYGIKRTENRNMLPEPREGRAAISCSKSFCKEEYGRLIAWASVNLPPEDFEKLPAWREVKDWPGKIVGVCDYKVRDGLNLVLEDGVYKSKPTLKQKWDEGYRFWWDLSNVRRLPDTIPCRGNVGMWKLSESLAAKVSEVVHLNHPC
;
A
#
# COMPACT_ATOMS: atom_id res chain seq x y z
N MET A 1 -17.71 -14.45 -17.46
CA MET A 1 -16.78 -14.56 -16.33
C MET A 1 -15.94 -13.29 -16.29
N PHE A 2 -16.26 -12.34 -15.43
CA PHE A 2 -15.46 -11.15 -15.28
C PHE A 2 -14.14 -11.57 -14.64
N ARG A 3 -13.05 -11.52 -15.40
CA ARG A 3 -11.70 -11.69 -14.86
C ARG A 3 -11.43 -10.46 -14.00
N ASP A 4 -11.23 -10.67 -12.71
CA ASP A 4 -10.91 -9.61 -11.77
C ASP A 4 -9.63 -8.92 -12.23
N ILE A 5 -9.79 -7.73 -12.80
CA ILE A 5 -8.66 -6.88 -13.15
C ILE A 5 -8.06 -6.41 -11.84
N MET A 6 -6.88 -6.93 -11.51
CA MET A 6 -6.16 -6.50 -10.31
C MET A 6 -5.32 -5.27 -10.62
N ASN A 7 -5.52 -4.23 -9.83
CA ASN A 7 -4.65 -3.06 -9.85
C ASN A 7 -3.39 -3.31 -9.03
N ALA A 8 -2.39 -2.46 -9.21
CA ALA A 8 -1.18 -2.45 -8.41
C ALA A 8 -0.69 -1.01 -8.18
N PHE A 9 0.06 -0.81 -7.12
CA PHE A 9 0.80 0.43 -6.89
C PHE A 9 2.19 0.14 -6.35
N THR A 10 3.14 1.03 -6.65
CA THR A 10 4.51 0.92 -6.13
C THR A 10 4.70 1.92 -5.00
N CYS A 11 5.27 1.46 -3.90
CA CYS A 11 5.74 2.31 -2.81
C CYS A 11 7.24 2.07 -2.54
N THR A 12 7.85 2.96 -1.77
CA THR A 12 9.22 2.76 -1.27
C THR A 12 9.27 1.51 -0.41
N GLY A 13 10.45 0.91 -0.28
CA GLY A 13 10.60 -0.29 0.56
C GLY A 13 10.22 -0.03 2.02
N ALA A 14 10.56 1.15 2.54
CA ALA A 14 10.18 1.57 3.88
C ALA A 14 8.65 1.59 4.07
N TYR A 15 7.90 2.17 3.12
CA TYR A 15 6.43 2.18 3.20
C TYR A 15 5.82 0.80 2.97
N ALA A 16 6.37 0.00 2.06
CA ALA A 16 5.94 -1.38 1.89
C ALA A 16 6.04 -2.18 3.20
N ILE A 17 7.14 -2.03 3.94
CA ILE A 17 7.31 -2.65 5.27
C ILE A 17 6.24 -2.13 6.23
N LEU A 18 6.11 -0.83 6.41
CA LEU A 18 5.15 -0.26 7.35
C LEU A 18 3.70 -0.67 7.06
N ILE A 19 3.33 -0.79 5.78
CA ILE A 19 2.00 -1.24 5.37
C ILE A 19 1.82 -2.73 5.65
N LEU A 20 2.75 -3.57 5.20
CA LEU A 20 2.61 -5.03 5.27
C LEU A 20 2.75 -5.59 6.69
N TYR A 21 3.35 -4.83 7.60
CA TYR A 21 3.43 -5.17 9.02
C TYR A 21 2.37 -4.45 9.87
N GLY A 22 1.37 -3.83 9.22
CA GLY A 22 0.17 -3.29 9.87
C GLY A 22 0.36 -2.00 10.64
N ILE A 23 1.48 -1.29 10.41
CA ILE A 23 1.83 -0.05 11.11
C ILE A 23 1.22 1.14 10.38
N LYS A 24 1.39 1.23 9.05
CA LYS A 24 0.84 2.29 8.20
C LYS A 24 -0.41 1.76 7.47
N ARG A 25 -1.54 2.45 7.64
CA ARG A 25 -2.84 2.04 7.08
C ARG A 25 -3.38 2.99 6.02
N THR A 26 -2.61 3.96 5.61
CA THR A 26 -2.98 4.94 4.60
C THR A 26 -1.83 5.10 3.61
N GLU A 27 -2.12 5.04 2.32
CA GLU A 27 -1.20 5.43 1.27
C GLU A 27 -1.57 6.84 0.78
N ASN A 28 -0.59 7.73 0.65
CA ASN A 28 -0.81 9.13 0.34
C ASN A 28 -0.42 9.41 -1.11
N ARG A 29 -1.35 9.98 -1.89
CA ARG A 29 -1.14 10.25 -3.32
C ARG A 29 -1.81 11.57 -3.75
N ASN A 30 -1.22 12.19 -4.78
CA ASN A 30 -1.83 13.33 -5.47
C ASN A 30 -2.71 12.90 -6.65
N MET A 31 -2.73 11.62 -6.97
CA MET A 31 -3.51 11.05 -8.08
C MET A 31 -4.70 10.27 -7.54
N LEU A 32 -5.83 10.45 -8.22
CA LEU A 32 -7.04 9.68 -7.97
C LEU A 32 -6.98 8.38 -8.80
N PRO A 33 -7.05 7.20 -8.17
CA PRO A 33 -7.14 5.95 -8.90
C PRO A 33 -8.55 5.73 -9.44
N GLU A 34 -8.63 4.98 -10.54
CA GLU A 34 -9.89 4.46 -11.07
C GLU A 34 -9.80 2.92 -11.13
N PRO A 35 -10.70 2.20 -10.43
CA PRO A 35 -11.78 2.69 -9.56
C PRO A 35 -11.26 3.27 -8.22
N ARG A 36 -12.12 4.00 -7.50
CA ARG A 36 -11.79 4.63 -6.20
C ARG A 36 -11.67 3.64 -5.04
N GLU A 37 -12.11 2.42 -5.24
CA GLU A 37 -11.99 1.33 -4.26
C GLU A 37 -11.81 0.00 -4.98
N GLY A 38 -11.19 -0.97 -4.32
CA GLY A 38 -10.93 -2.29 -4.87
C GLY A 38 -9.77 -3.00 -4.20
N ARG A 39 -9.30 -4.04 -4.88
CA ARG A 39 -8.11 -4.78 -4.48
C ARG A 39 -6.90 -4.36 -5.31
N ALA A 40 -5.76 -4.23 -4.65
CA ALA A 40 -4.50 -3.92 -5.32
C ALA A 40 -3.34 -4.78 -4.80
N ALA A 41 -2.40 -5.06 -5.70
CA ALA A 41 -1.10 -5.60 -5.35
C ALA A 41 -0.16 -4.46 -4.91
N ILE A 42 0.68 -4.74 -3.94
CA ILE A 42 1.69 -3.82 -3.41
C ILE A 42 3.03 -4.22 -3.99
N SER A 43 3.63 -3.32 -4.78
CA SER A 43 4.95 -3.49 -5.38
C SER A 43 5.99 -2.67 -4.62
N CYS A 44 7.11 -3.30 -4.31
CA CYS A 44 8.26 -2.63 -3.69
C CYS A 44 9.14 -1.99 -4.77
N SER A 45 9.55 -0.74 -4.57
CA SER A 45 10.46 -0.03 -5.47
C SER A 45 11.78 -0.78 -5.66
N LYS A 46 12.32 -0.75 -6.88
CA LYS A 46 13.65 -1.29 -7.18
C LYS A 46 14.79 -0.60 -6.44
N SER A 47 14.59 0.65 -6.04
CA SER A 47 15.60 1.44 -5.32
C SER A 47 15.78 1.04 -3.85
N PHE A 48 14.89 0.18 -3.33
CA PHE A 48 14.98 -0.27 -1.95
C PHE A 48 16.29 -0.99 -1.68
N CYS A 49 17.03 -0.54 -0.68
CA CYS A 49 18.35 -1.03 -0.34
C CYS A 49 18.57 -1.06 1.19
N LYS A 50 19.71 -1.60 1.61
CA LYS A 50 20.05 -1.74 3.02
C LYS A 50 20.14 -0.39 3.75
N GLU A 51 20.58 0.66 3.06
CA GLU A 51 20.67 2.01 3.61
C GLU A 51 19.28 2.61 3.87
N GLU A 52 18.33 2.41 2.94
CA GLU A 52 16.94 2.84 3.14
C GLU A 52 16.30 2.09 4.32
N TYR A 53 16.53 0.78 4.40
CA TYR A 53 16.09 -0.02 5.55
C TYR A 53 16.71 0.49 6.86
N GLY A 54 18.01 0.79 6.88
CA GLY A 54 18.68 1.37 8.06
C GLY A 54 18.08 2.70 8.52
N ARG A 55 17.74 3.58 7.55
CA ARG A 55 17.04 4.84 7.85
C ARG A 55 15.64 4.60 8.42
N LEU A 56 14.90 3.62 7.89
CA LEU A 56 13.61 3.22 8.45
C LEU A 56 13.74 2.79 9.91
N ILE A 57 14.69 1.91 10.23
CA ILE A 57 14.87 1.40 11.59
C ILE A 57 15.26 2.53 12.55
N ALA A 58 16.17 3.42 12.14
CA ALA A 58 16.57 4.58 12.94
C ALA A 58 15.38 5.52 13.22
N TRP A 59 14.59 5.83 12.19
CA TRP A 59 13.37 6.62 12.34
C TRP A 59 12.35 5.93 13.26
N ALA A 60 12.11 4.65 13.04
CA ALA A 60 11.12 3.87 13.77
C ALA A 60 11.44 3.75 15.25
N SER A 61 12.72 3.59 15.60
CA SER A 61 13.16 3.50 17.00
C SER A 61 12.83 4.74 17.85
N VAL A 62 12.64 5.90 17.20
CA VAL A 62 12.31 7.16 17.86
C VAL A 62 10.82 7.50 17.75
N ASN A 63 10.16 7.11 16.66
CA ASN A 63 8.83 7.60 16.31
C ASN A 63 7.72 6.58 16.49
N LEU A 64 8.03 5.28 16.59
CA LEU A 64 7.02 4.24 16.79
C LEU A 64 6.92 3.85 18.27
N PRO A 65 5.71 3.49 18.73
CA PRO A 65 5.55 2.77 19.99
C PRO A 65 6.36 1.47 19.97
N PRO A 66 6.86 0.98 21.13
CA PRO A 66 7.63 -0.26 21.21
C PRO A 66 6.94 -1.46 20.55
N GLU A 67 5.63 -1.61 20.76
CA GLU A 67 4.83 -2.69 20.17
C GLU A 67 4.75 -2.66 18.63
N ASP A 68 4.88 -1.50 18.01
CA ASP A 68 4.94 -1.36 16.55
C ASP A 68 6.38 -1.54 16.04
N PHE A 69 7.36 -1.05 16.78
CA PHE A 69 8.77 -1.26 16.44
C PHE A 69 9.14 -2.74 16.42
N GLU A 70 8.65 -3.53 17.38
CA GLU A 70 8.90 -4.97 17.48
C GLU A 70 8.30 -5.77 16.31
N LYS A 71 7.31 -5.23 15.57
CA LYS A 71 6.75 -5.86 14.38
C LYS A 71 7.66 -5.77 13.16
N LEU A 72 8.65 -4.87 13.17
CA LEU A 72 9.48 -4.65 11.99
C LEU A 72 10.34 -5.87 11.67
N PRO A 73 10.41 -6.29 10.39
CA PRO A 73 11.18 -7.44 9.97
C PRO A 73 12.69 -7.16 10.06
N ALA A 74 13.49 -8.22 10.20
CA ALA A 74 14.92 -8.10 10.00
C ALA A 74 15.25 -7.91 8.50
N TRP A 75 16.39 -7.26 8.20
CA TRP A 75 16.83 -7.03 6.81
C TRP A 75 16.82 -8.30 5.96
N ARG A 76 17.26 -9.43 6.51
CA ARG A 76 17.28 -10.72 5.81
C ARG A 76 15.93 -11.18 5.26
N GLU A 77 14.83 -10.71 5.85
CA GLU A 77 13.46 -11.07 5.45
C GLU A 77 12.93 -10.23 4.29
N VAL A 78 13.50 -9.04 4.08
CA VAL A 78 13.02 -8.06 3.10
C VAL A 78 14.06 -7.70 2.03
N LYS A 79 15.28 -8.17 2.15
CA LYS A 79 16.39 -7.85 1.21
C LYS A 79 16.09 -8.20 -0.25
N ASP A 80 15.21 -9.17 -0.48
CA ASP A 80 14.84 -9.67 -1.81
C ASP A 80 13.53 -9.07 -2.35
N TRP A 81 12.99 -8.04 -1.70
CA TRP A 81 11.75 -7.35 -2.10
C TRP A 81 11.90 -6.36 -3.28
N PRO A 82 13.07 -5.73 -3.52
CA PRO A 82 13.20 -4.73 -4.59
C PRO A 82 12.72 -5.22 -5.95
N GLY A 83 11.83 -4.46 -6.60
CA GLY A 83 11.28 -4.77 -7.91
C GLY A 83 10.32 -5.96 -7.95
N LYS A 84 9.65 -6.25 -6.83
CA LYS A 84 8.70 -7.37 -6.73
C LYS A 84 7.38 -6.93 -6.11
N ILE A 85 6.32 -7.67 -6.45
CA ILE A 85 5.06 -7.64 -5.69
C ILE A 85 5.30 -8.40 -4.38
N VAL A 86 5.00 -7.74 -3.27
CA VAL A 86 5.30 -8.20 -1.92
C VAL A 86 4.06 -8.44 -1.06
N GLY A 87 2.91 -7.95 -1.53
CA GLY A 87 1.64 -8.11 -0.82
C GLY A 87 0.44 -7.68 -1.63
N VAL A 88 -0.72 -7.79 -1.01
CA VAL A 88 -2.01 -7.32 -1.52
C VAL A 88 -2.78 -6.59 -0.42
N CYS A 89 -3.68 -5.71 -0.81
CA CYS A 89 -4.59 -5.03 0.10
C CYS A 89 -5.89 -4.69 -0.60
N ASP A 90 -6.92 -4.39 0.17
CA ASP A 90 -8.06 -3.63 -0.30
C ASP A 90 -7.79 -2.14 -0.04
N TYR A 91 -8.25 -1.27 -0.94
CA TYR A 91 -8.10 0.17 -0.81
C TYR A 91 -9.42 0.88 -1.04
N LYS A 92 -9.59 2.01 -0.36
CA LYS A 92 -10.68 2.96 -0.56
C LYS A 92 -10.15 4.37 -0.50
N VAL A 93 -10.42 5.15 -1.55
CA VAL A 93 -9.92 6.52 -1.62
C VAL A 93 -10.78 7.45 -0.76
N ARG A 94 -10.11 8.26 0.03
CA ARG A 94 -10.68 9.34 0.81
C ARG A 94 -10.07 10.66 0.35
N ASP A 95 -10.93 11.60 -0.06
CA ASP A 95 -10.50 12.94 -0.43
C ASP A 95 -10.13 13.75 0.83
N GLY A 96 -9.07 14.54 0.75
CA GLY A 96 -8.68 15.47 1.82
C GLY A 96 -9.71 16.59 2.05
N LEU A 97 -10.57 16.82 1.05
CA LEU A 97 -11.65 17.80 1.10
C LEU A 97 -12.95 17.15 0.60
N ASN A 98 -13.99 17.16 1.42
CA ASN A 98 -15.34 16.82 1.00
C ASN A 98 -16.08 18.09 0.61
N LEU A 99 -16.67 18.11 -0.60
CA LEU A 99 -17.59 19.15 -1.00
C LEU A 99 -18.99 18.76 -0.54
N VAL A 100 -19.55 19.52 0.36
CA VAL A 100 -20.92 19.34 0.86
C VAL A 100 -21.77 20.48 0.35
N LEU A 101 -22.95 20.15 -0.21
CA LEU A 101 -23.92 21.15 -0.62
C LEU A 101 -24.71 21.60 0.61
N GLU A 102 -24.48 22.85 1.06
CA GLU A 102 -25.20 23.48 2.15
C GLU A 102 -25.84 24.77 1.63
N ASP A 103 -27.15 24.90 1.79
CA ASP A 103 -27.92 26.09 1.36
C ASP A 103 -27.72 26.45 -0.12
N GLY A 104 -27.59 25.45 -1.00
CA GLY A 104 -27.38 25.67 -2.43
C GLY A 104 -25.95 26.08 -2.81
N VAL A 105 -24.99 26.09 -1.86
CA VAL A 105 -23.59 26.42 -2.08
C VAL A 105 -22.70 25.25 -1.69
N TYR A 106 -21.75 24.90 -2.58
CA TYR A 106 -20.75 23.90 -2.25
C TYR A 106 -19.74 24.47 -1.24
N LYS A 107 -19.69 23.87 -0.05
CA LYS A 107 -18.71 24.17 0.99
C LYS A 107 -17.73 23.02 1.11
N SER A 108 -16.45 23.35 1.22
CA SER A 108 -15.41 22.39 1.49
C SER A 108 -15.37 22.05 2.99
N LYS A 109 -15.62 20.78 3.33
CA LYS A 109 -15.40 20.27 4.69
C LYS A 109 -14.17 19.38 4.69
N PRO A 110 -13.18 19.62 5.57
CA PRO A 110 -12.02 18.72 5.67
C PRO A 110 -12.48 17.33 6.10
N THR A 111 -11.95 16.31 5.45
CA THR A 111 -12.09 14.91 5.88
C THR A 111 -11.29 14.71 7.17
N LEU A 112 -11.78 13.85 8.07
CA LEU A 112 -11.06 13.50 9.29
C LEU A 112 -9.66 12.97 8.93
N LYS A 113 -8.63 13.66 9.41
CA LYS A 113 -7.25 13.31 9.23
C LYS A 113 -6.86 12.16 10.17
N GLN A 114 -6.23 11.14 9.62
CA GLN A 114 -5.66 10.03 10.39
C GLN A 114 -4.17 10.27 10.69
N LYS A 115 -3.58 9.45 11.58
CA LYS A 115 -2.17 9.59 12.00
C LYS A 115 -1.18 9.63 10.84
N TRP A 116 -1.46 8.89 9.76
CA TRP A 116 -0.56 8.73 8.61
C TRP A 116 -0.92 9.61 7.40
N ASP A 117 -1.91 10.49 7.55
CA ASP A 117 -2.28 11.41 6.49
C ASP A 117 -1.22 12.52 6.39
N GLU A 118 -0.60 12.59 5.24
CA GLU A 118 0.39 13.62 4.90
C GLU A 118 -0.29 14.72 4.07
N GLY A 119 0.47 15.70 3.59
CA GLY A 119 -0.01 16.84 2.82
C GLY A 119 -0.47 16.54 1.39
N TYR A 120 -0.91 15.32 1.11
CA TYR A 120 -1.41 14.88 -0.18
C TYR A 120 -2.91 15.10 -0.32
N ARG A 121 -3.38 15.20 -1.56
CA ARG A 121 -4.80 15.45 -1.85
C ARG A 121 -5.67 14.24 -1.57
N PHE A 122 -5.18 13.02 -1.88
CA PHE A 122 -5.92 11.78 -1.73
C PHE A 122 -5.23 10.86 -0.73
N TRP A 123 -6.04 10.26 0.11
CA TRP A 123 -5.64 9.25 1.07
C TRP A 123 -6.33 7.94 0.71
N TRP A 124 -5.53 6.90 0.48
CA TRP A 124 -6.05 5.58 0.19
C TRP A 124 -6.03 4.78 1.49
N ASP A 125 -7.18 4.61 2.09
CA ASP A 125 -7.31 3.80 3.29
C ASP A 125 -7.16 2.33 2.92
N LEU A 126 -6.21 1.65 3.56
CA LEU A 126 -5.82 0.28 3.27
C LEU A 126 -6.39 -0.67 4.31
N SER A 127 -6.96 -1.77 3.84
CA SER A 127 -7.51 -2.83 4.68
C SER A 127 -7.17 -4.20 4.09
N ASN A 128 -7.43 -5.28 4.85
CA ASN A 128 -7.17 -6.66 4.43
C ASN A 128 -5.76 -6.85 3.84
N VAL A 129 -4.78 -6.16 4.44
CA VAL A 129 -3.38 -6.20 4.01
C VAL A 129 -2.79 -7.57 4.29
N ARG A 130 -2.19 -8.19 3.26
CA ARG A 130 -1.57 -9.51 3.35
C ARG A 130 -0.22 -9.50 2.66
N ARG A 131 0.80 -10.04 3.31
CA ARG A 131 2.08 -10.32 2.68
C ARG A 131 1.97 -11.54 1.77
N LEU A 132 2.70 -11.53 0.65
CA LEU A 132 2.91 -12.74 -0.13
C LEU A 132 4.02 -13.57 0.54
N PRO A 133 3.84 -14.88 0.72
CA PRO A 133 4.90 -15.76 1.20
C PRO A 133 6.07 -15.83 0.20
N ASP A 134 5.72 -15.88 -1.11
CA ASP A 134 6.66 -15.82 -2.22
C ASP A 134 6.43 -14.53 -3.00
N THR A 135 7.45 -13.70 -3.08
CA THR A 135 7.40 -12.44 -3.82
C THR A 135 7.46 -12.68 -5.33
N ILE A 136 6.79 -11.84 -6.10
CA ILE A 136 6.65 -12.03 -7.56
C ILE A 136 7.37 -10.90 -8.28
N PRO A 137 8.38 -11.17 -9.14
CA PRO A 137 9.05 -10.15 -9.94
C PRO A 137 8.06 -9.33 -10.75
N CYS A 138 8.16 -8.01 -10.67
CA CYS A 138 7.27 -7.10 -11.36
C CYS A 138 7.96 -5.76 -11.63
N ARG A 139 7.82 -5.26 -12.87
CA ARG A 139 8.19 -3.89 -13.17
C ARG A 139 7.13 -2.96 -12.58
N GLY A 140 7.51 -2.15 -11.59
CA GLY A 140 6.64 -1.14 -11.01
C GLY A 140 6.40 0.04 -11.96
N ASN A 141 5.28 0.70 -11.76
CA ASN A 141 4.91 1.95 -12.45
C ASN A 141 4.51 3.02 -11.43
N VAL A 142 4.41 4.25 -11.91
CA VAL A 142 3.93 5.38 -11.11
C VAL A 142 2.40 5.32 -10.98
N GLY A 143 1.89 5.69 -9.82
CA GLY A 143 0.45 5.71 -9.56
C GLY A 143 -0.15 4.33 -9.37
N MET A 144 -1.42 4.20 -9.73
CA MET A 144 -2.14 2.93 -9.80
C MET A 144 -2.13 2.43 -11.25
N TRP A 145 -1.77 1.17 -11.47
CA TRP A 145 -1.78 0.56 -12.80
C TRP A 145 -2.43 -0.82 -12.76
N LYS A 146 -2.81 -1.32 -13.93
CA LYS A 146 -3.37 -2.67 -14.08
C LYS A 146 -2.25 -3.69 -14.24
N LEU A 147 -2.34 -4.79 -13.50
CA LEU A 147 -1.50 -5.96 -13.74
C LEU A 147 -1.89 -6.65 -15.06
N SER A 148 -0.90 -7.24 -15.73
CA SER A 148 -1.21 -8.19 -16.80
C SER A 148 -2.02 -9.37 -16.26
N GLU A 149 -2.83 -10.01 -17.12
CA GLU A 149 -3.64 -11.15 -16.71
C GLU A 149 -2.81 -12.27 -16.10
N SER A 150 -1.64 -12.56 -16.69
CA SER A 150 -0.73 -13.59 -16.17
C SER A 150 -0.18 -13.25 -14.80
N LEU A 151 0.11 -11.98 -14.54
CA LEU A 151 0.64 -11.54 -13.26
C LEU A 151 -0.46 -11.51 -12.19
N ALA A 152 -1.65 -11.04 -12.54
CA ALA A 152 -2.82 -11.05 -11.66
C ALA A 152 -3.20 -12.49 -11.26
N ALA A 153 -3.15 -13.43 -12.19
CA ALA A 153 -3.39 -14.86 -11.93
C ALA A 153 -2.36 -15.42 -10.92
N LYS A 154 -1.08 -15.14 -11.11
CA LYS A 154 -0.03 -15.55 -10.16
C LYS A 154 -0.24 -14.97 -8.76
N VAL A 155 -0.58 -13.69 -8.65
CA VAL A 155 -0.87 -13.06 -7.35
C VAL A 155 -2.06 -13.74 -6.69
N SER A 156 -3.14 -13.98 -7.43
CA SER A 156 -4.35 -14.64 -6.91
C SER A 156 -4.06 -16.07 -6.44
N GLU A 157 -3.29 -16.83 -7.19
CA GLU A 157 -2.88 -18.19 -6.83
C GLU A 157 -2.13 -18.20 -5.50
N VAL A 158 -1.10 -17.36 -5.35
CA VAL A 158 -0.31 -17.28 -4.12
C VAL A 158 -1.17 -16.85 -2.92
N VAL A 159 -2.14 -15.96 -3.12
CA VAL A 159 -3.06 -15.52 -2.06
C VAL A 159 -4.02 -16.63 -1.64
N HIS A 160 -4.53 -17.43 -2.60
CA HIS A 160 -5.47 -18.52 -2.32
C HIS A 160 -4.82 -19.74 -1.66
N LEU A 161 -3.60 -20.09 -2.04
CA LEU A 161 -2.87 -21.24 -1.46
C LEU A 161 -2.63 -21.11 0.06
N ASN A 162 -2.72 -19.89 0.62
CA ASN A 162 -2.52 -19.63 2.05
C ASN A 162 -3.82 -19.52 2.86
N HIS A 163 -4.97 -19.79 2.25
CA HIS A 163 -6.25 -19.91 2.93
C HIS A 163 -7.00 -21.14 2.41
N PRO A 164 -6.63 -22.37 2.86
CA PRO A 164 -7.54 -23.49 2.73
C PRO A 164 -8.82 -23.15 3.51
N CYS A 165 -9.96 -23.29 2.84
CA CYS A 165 -11.29 -23.15 3.43
C CYS A 165 -11.46 -24.02 4.66
#